data_152157a9b9ba24b4cb640b24da00b2c2
#
_entry.id   152157a9b9ba24b4cb640b24da00b2c2
#
_cell.length_a   1.000
_cell.length_b   1.000
_cell.length_c   1.000
_cell.angle_alpha   90.00
_cell.angle_beta   90.00
_cell.angle_gamma   90.00
#
_symmetry.space_group_name_H-M   'P 1'
#
loop_
_entity.id
_entity.type
_entity.pdbx_description
1 polymer ?
#
loop_
_entity_poly.entity_id
_entity_poly.type
_entity_poly.pdbx_seq_one_letter_code
_entity_poly.pdbx_strand_id
1 'polypeptide(L)'
;HLAGEPSETNWYVFNGDFVDRGAWGAELVALVFAWKVCSPQFVTLTRGNHECEFCTEVYGYKKELEVKYGTKEGRALWRLFMRVASELPLAAQVASKTLVLHGGLWRSKKKAKGKKGAVQVGTLAELAKAWKGGDDPDGEGDTQIAGDVLWSDPGVDVEGMIFNDNRGIGTMFGPDATKKFMQTNGIELVLRSHEGPDAREDRVGMNDMTSGFSLDHDIDGVGKLCTVFSAPDYPQFVEEGERRFNGKAAFVTLTSDTDYCEPAVTSFEAVKPRPRCDPYYDVTVGGSDEEGPDGELAATIERNGTPMDGDEDAGDDEDDDGEDFAAAMGGGSLTVTESDGDTVSCDDETVVVEGYDASFVPDSDGEGEGEGEDHHGTKRPR
;
A
#
# COMPACT_ATOMS: atom_id res chain seq x y z
N HIS A 1 -1.50 17.20 -12.41
CA HIS A 1 -1.00 18.08 -13.50
C HIS A 1 0.46 18.54 -13.28
N LEU A 2 0.98 18.60 -12.04
CA LEU A 2 2.37 19.01 -11.78
C LEU A 2 3.41 18.00 -12.31
N ALA A 3 3.10 16.73 -12.20
CA ALA A 3 4.00 15.64 -12.64
C ALA A 3 3.66 15.07 -14.04
N GLY A 4 2.64 15.58 -14.71
CA GLY A 4 2.16 15.08 -16.00
C GLY A 4 1.19 13.91 -15.90
N GLU A 5 0.95 13.22 -16.99
CA GLU A 5 0.10 12.02 -17.04
C GLU A 5 0.97 10.76 -17.16
N PRO A 6 0.47 9.60 -16.70
CA PRO A 6 1.17 8.32 -16.90
C PRO A 6 1.44 8.05 -18.37
N SER A 7 2.68 7.68 -18.71
CA SER A 7 3.12 7.40 -20.07
C SER A 7 4.37 6.51 -20.07
N GLU A 8 4.87 6.13 -21.24
CA GLU A 8 6.11 5.37 -21.41
C GLU A 8 7.34 6.04 -20.76
N THR A 9 7.31 7.36 -20.61
CA THR A 9 8.41 8.14 -20.02
C THR A 9 8.07 8.73 -18.66
N ASN A 10 6.89 8.42 -18.11
CA ASN A 10 6.44 8.98 -16.84
C ASN A 10 5.62 7.94 -16.05
N TRP A 11 6.28 7.23 -15.16
CA TRP A 11 5.72 6.15 -14.39
C TRP A 11 5.35 6.63 -12.98
N TYR A 12 4.29 6.08 -12.42
CA TYR A 12 3.77 6.44 -11.12
C TYR A 12 3.77 5.28 -10.15
N VAL A 13 4.22 5.52 -8.93
CA VAL A 13 3.97 4.66 -7.77
C VAL A 13 3.14 5.45 -6.77
N PHE A 14 1.91 5.00 -6.51
CA PHE A 14 1.06 5.52 -5.44
C PHE A 14 1.20 4.60 -4.23
N ASN A 15 1.69 5.16 -3.12
CA ASN A 15 2.20 4.40 -1.99
C ASN A 15 1.18 4.19 -0.86
N GLY A 16 -0.02 3.72 -1.20
CA GLY A 16 -1.07 3.43 -0.23
C GLY A 16 -1.77 4.65 0.37
N ASP A 17 -2.68 4.40 1.31
CA ASP A 17 -3.50 5.38 2.00
C ASP A 17 -4.31 6.28 1.06
N PHE A 18 -5.10 5.63 0.21
CA PHE A 18 -5.99 6.33 -0.74
C PHE A 18 -7.25 6.84 -0.09
N VAL A 19 -7.58 6.37 1.10
CA VAL A 19 -8.87 6.53 1.77
C VAL A 19 -8.71 7.06 3.19
N ASP A 20 -9.82 7.32 3.85
CA ASP A 20 -9.96 7.75 5.23
C ASP A 20 -9.60 9.21 5.54
N ARG A 21 -10.13 9.74 6.64
CA ARG A 21 -9.91 11.08 7.22
C ARG A 21 -10.14 12.25 6.27
N GLY A 22 -10.24 12.01 4.98
CA GLY A 22 -10.65 12.98 3.96
C GLY A 22 -12.13 12.83 3.61
N ALA A 23 -12.61 13.69 2.73
CA ALA A 23 -13.98 13.62 2.22
C ALA A 23 -14.06 13.21 0.74
N TRP A 24 -12.96 12.79 0.14
CA TRP A 24 -12.82 12.58 -1.29
C TRP A 24 -12.14 11.24 -1.63
N GLY A 25 -12.20 10.28 -0.70
CA GLY A 25 -11.62 8.94 -0.88
C GLY A 25 -12.23 8.21 -2.06
N ALA A 26 -13.56 8.26 -2.22
CA ALA A 26 -14.26 7.63 -3.33
C ALA A 26 -13.80 8.16 -4.69
N GLU A 27 -13.66 9.48 -4.83
CA GLU A 27 -13.21 10.11 -6.07
C GLU A 27 -11.73 9.84 -6.34
N LEU A 28 -10.89 9.80 -5.29
CA LEU A 28 -9.47 9.47 -5.44
C LEU A 28 -9.28 8.03 -5.87
N VAL A 29 -9.95 7.07 -5.21
CA VAL A 29 -9.92 5.65 -5.60
C VAL A 29 -10.36 5.46 -7.03
N ALA A 30 -11.49 6.08 -7.43
CA ALA A 30 -11.96 6.02 -8.81
C ALA A 30 -10.93 6.53 -9.81
N LEU A 31 -10.23 7.63 -9.48
CA LEU A 31 -9.19 8.21 -10.35
C LEU A 31 -7.95 7.31 -10.48
N VAL A 32 -7.39 6.87 -9.35
CA VAL A 32 -6.13 6.08 -9.38
C VAL A 32 -6.37 4.70 -9.96
N PHE A 33 -7.54 4.08 -9.72
CA PHE A 33 -7.91 2.80 -10.32
C PHE A 33 -8.18 2.95 -11.82
N ALA A 34 -8.83 4.03 -12.25
CA ALA A 34 -8.99 4.31 -13.68
C ALA A 34 -7.62 4.47 -14.37
N TRP A 35 -6.66 5.16 -13.75
CA TRP A 35 -5.30 5.25 -14.29
C TRP A 35 -4.61 3.88 -14.33
N LYS A 36 -4.74 3.06 -13.27
CA LYS A 36 -4.19 1.70 -13.27
C LYS A 36 -4.78 0.84 -14.40
N VAL A 37 -6.08 0.91 -14.63
CA VAL A 37 -6.76 0.15 -15.70
C VAL A 37 -6.38 0.67 -17.09
N CYS A 38 -6.35 2.00 -17.27
CA CYS A 38 -6.02 2.61 -18.57
C CYS A 38 -4.53 2.53 -18.93
N SER A 39 -3.65 2.49 -17.93
CA SER A 39 -2.19 2.54 -18.11
C SER A 39 -1.49 1.57 -17.15
N PRO A 40 -1.80 0.27 -17.22
CA PRO A 40 -1.39 -0.70 -16.20
C PRO A 40 0.12 -0.85 -16.05
N GLN A 41 0.87 -0.59 -17.11
CA GLN A 41 2.33 -0.68 -17.12
C GLN A 41 2.99 0.55 -16.46
N PHE A 42 2.32 1.70 -16.46
CA PHE A 42 2.91 2.97 -16.03
C PHE A 42 2.39 3.43 -14.66
N VAL A 43 1.43 2.70 -14.08
CA VAL A 43 0.84 3.02 -12.78
C VAL A 43 0.93 1.80 -11.86
N THR A 44 1.61 1.98 -10.75
CA THR A 44 1.69 1.01 -9.65
C THR A 44 0.98 1.56 -8.44
N LEU A 45 0.13 0.74 -7.83
CA LEU A 45 -0.55 1.05 -6.56
C LEU A 45 -0.03 0.06 -5.53
N THR A 46 0.50 0.55 -4.40
CA THR A 46 0.87 -0.30 -3.26
C THR A 46 -0.16 -0.16 -2.16
N ARG A 47 -0.22 -1.14 -1.27
CA ARG A 47 -1.12 -1.16 -0.13
C ARG A 47 -0.59 -0.27 0.98
N GLY A 48 -1.43 0.56 1.59
CA GLY A 48 -1.20 1.24 2.86
C GLY A 48 -1.95 0.55 4.01
N ASN A 49 -1.77 1.03 5.23
CA ASN A 49 -2.47 0.49 6.39
C ASN A 49 -3.96 0.86 6.41
N HIS A 50 -4.35 1.95 5.74
CA HIS A 50 -5.76 2.32 5.57
C HIS A 50 -6.51 1.48 4.53
N GLU A 51 -5.82 0.69 3.73
CA GLU A 51 -6.44 -0.29 2.83
C GLU A 51 -6.75 -1.58 3.60
N CYS A 52 -7.49 -1.46 4.75
CA CYS A 52 -7.93 -2.56 5.59
C CYS A 52 -9.35 -2.32 6.13
N GLU A 53 -10.01 -3.38 6.61
CA GLU A 53 -11.39 -3.32 7.07
C GLU A 53 -11.53 -2.41 8.27
N PHE A 54 -10.71 -2.62 9.29
CA PHE A 54 -10.70 -1.83 10.53
C PHE A 54 -10.55 -0.32 10.25
N CYS A 55 -9.53 0.10 9.53
CA CYS A 55 -9.30 1.53 9.28
C CYS A 55 -10.45 2.16 8.50
N THR A 56 -10.92 1.50 7.44
CA THR A 56 -12.01 2.04 6.60
C THR A 56 -13.34 2.17 7.34
N GLU A 57 -13.59 1.36 8.34
CA GLU A 57 -14.76 1.47 9.22
C GLU A 57 -14.61 2.62 10.22
N VAL A 58 -13.45 2.75 10.84
CA VAL A 58 -13.19 3.72 11.92
C VAL A 58 -12.97 5.14 11.37
N TYR A 59 -12.16 5.27 10.31
CA TYR A 59 -11.70 6.56 9.81
C TYR A 59 -12.49 7.12 8.63
N GLY A 60 -13.58 6.45 8.26
CA GLY A 60 -14.70 7.07 7.56
C GLY A 60 -14.93 6.67 6.12
N TYR A 61 -14.08 5.89 5.46
CA TYR A 61 -14.27 5.56 4.05
C TYR A 61 -15.55 4.75 3.78
N LYS A 62 -15.83 3.74 4.62
CA LYS A 62 -17.10 2.99 4.54
C LYS A 62 -18.31 3.92 4.62
N LYS A 63 -18.29 4.83 5.60
CA LYS A 63 -19.37 5.82 5.81
C LYS A 63 -19.46 6.83 4.67
N GLU A 64 -18.32 7.27 4.11
CA GLU A 64 -18.27 8.12 2.91
C GLU A 64 -19.04 7.49 1.76
N LEU A 65 -18.78 6.21 1.47
CA LEU A 65 -19.47 5.47 0.41
C LEU A 65 -20.98 5.34 0.68
N GLU A 66 -21.37 5.02 1.93
CA GLU A 66 -22.78 4.93 2.30
C GLU A 66 -23.53 6.26 2.14
N VAL A 67 -22.89 7.39 2.50
CA VAL A 67 -23.51 8.71 2.37
C VAL A 67 -23.60 9.14 0.90
N LYS A 68 -22.55 8.90 0.12
CA LYS A 68 -22.49 9.32 -1.29
C LYS A 68 -23.38 8.49 -2.22
N TYR A 69 -23.48 7.19 -1.97
CA TYR A 69 -24.12 6.24 -2.91
C TYR A 69 -25.36 5.55 -2.32
N GLY A 70 -25.68 5.76 -1.05
CA GLY A 70 -26.73 5.04 -0.34
C GLY A 70 -26.18 3.81 0.38
N THR A 71 -26.87 3.35 1.44
CA THR A 71 -26.36 2.30 2.34
C THR A 71 -26.07 0.99 1.61
N LYS A 72 -26.99 0.53 0.76
CA LYS A 72 -26.84 -0.75 0.06
C LYS A 72 -25.68 -0.71 -0.95
N GLU A 73 -25.72 0.26 -1.85
CA GLU A 73 -24.73 0.44 -2.92
C GLU A 73 -23.35 0.82 -2.34
N GLY A 74 -23.33 1.68 -1.32
CA GLY A 74 -22.10 2.09 -0.62
C GLY A 74 -21.40 0.92 0.03
N ARG A 75 -22.14 0.04 0.73
CA ARG A 75 -21.58 -1.20 1.30
C ARG A 75 -21.10 -2.18 0.23
N ALA A 76 -21.80 -2.27 -0.91
CA ALA A 76 -21.35 -3.10 -2.03
C ALA A 76 -20.01 -2.58 -2.62
N LEU A 77 -19.89 -1.26 -2.82
CA LEU A 77 -18.66 -0.63 -3.27
C LEU A 77 -17.53 -0.80 -2.27
N TRP A 78 -17.81 -0.69 -0.96
CA TRP A 78 -16.82 -0.92 0.08
C TRP A 78 -16.30 -2.37 0.06
N ARG A 79 -17.17 -3.37 0.00
CA ARG A 79 -16.73 -4.77 -0.14
C ARG A 79 -15.88 -5.01 -1.39
N LEU A 80 -16.26 -4.37 -2.51
CA LEU A 80 -15.46 -4.46 -3.74
C LEU A 80 -14.06 -3.82 -3.54
N PHE A 81 -14.01 -2.66 -2.89
CA PHE A 81 -12.74 -2.01 -2.56
C PHE A 81 -11.86 -2.91 -1.68
N MET A 82 -12.43 -3.53 -0.62
CA MET A 82 -11.68 -4.43 0.26
C MET A 82 -11.08 -5.64 -0.48
N ARG A 83 -11.83 -6.24 -1.41
CA ARG A 83 -11.31 -7.30 -2.27
C ARG A 83 -10.14 -6.86 -3.14
N VAL A 84 -10.14 -5.63 -3.63
CA VAL A 84 -9.01 -5.07 -4.38
C VAL A 84 -7.86 -4.73 -3.44
N ALA A 85 -8.15 -4.13 -2.30
CA ALA A 85 -7.17 -3.70 -1.29
C ALA A 85 -6.32 -4.87 -0.78
N SER A 86 -6.94 -6.02 -0.52
CA SER A 86 -6.24 -7.24 -0.08
C SER A 86 -5.29 -7.83 -1.14
N GLU A 87 -5.49 -7.47 -2.42
CA GLU A 87 -4.65 -7.92 -3.54
C GLU A 87 -3.54 -6.91 -3.92
N LEU A 88 -3.56 -5.69 -3.38
CA LEU A 88 -2.52 -4.71 -3.66
C LEU A 88 -1.13 -5.20 -3.22
N PRO A 89 -0.08 -4.94 -4.00
CA PRO A 89 1.30 -5.26 -3.61
C PRO A 89 1.72 -4.47 -2.38
N LEU A 90 2.53 -5.08 -1.51
CA LEU A 90 3.06 -4.46 -0.28
C LEU A 90 4.16 -3.44 -0.55
N ALA A 91 4.87 -3.57 -1.66
CA ALA A 91 5.97 -2.68 -2.03
C ALA A 91 6.21 -2.67 -3.54
N ALA A 92 6.95 -1.67 -4.02
CA ALA A 92 7.46 -1.58 -5.38
C ALA A 92 8.97 -1.36 -5.34
N GLN A 93 9.72 -2.03 -6.22
CA GLN A 93 11.14 -1.80 -6.40
C GLN A 93 11.37 -1.06 -7.72
N VAL A 94 12.11 0.07 -7.66
CA VAL A 94 12.46 0.87 -8.83
C VAL A 94 13.94 0.68 -9.14
N ALA A 95 14.24 0.29 -10.37
CA ALA A 95 15.62 0.13 -10.90
C ALA A 95 16.56 -0.65 -9.96
N SER A 96 16.07 -1.67 -9.28
CA SER A 96 16.81 -2.54 -8.35
C SER A 96 17.41 -1.88 -7.09
N LYS A 97 17.47 -0.57 -6.98
CA LYS A 97 18.12 0.17 -5.89
C LYS A 97 17.18 0.96 -4.99
N THR A 98 16.02 1.31 -5.47
CA THR A 98 15.02 2.06 -4.70
C THR A 98 13.85 1.16 -4.34
N LEU A 99 13.48 1.15 -3.07
CA LEU A 99 12.32 0.45 -2.55
C LEU A 99 11.27 1.45 -2.09
N VAL A 100 10.04 1.30 -2.58
CA VAL A 100 8.87 2.08 -2.16
C VAL A 100 7.95 1.15 -1.40
N LEU A 101 7.60 1.49 -0.15
CA LEU A 101 6.70 0.75 0.72
C LEU A 101 5.95 1.71 1.64
N HIS A 102 4.84 1.28 2.24
CA HIS A 102 3.99 2.22 2.95
C HIS A 102 4.53 2.59 4.34
N GLY A 103 4.57 1.66 5.28
CA GLY A 103 5.03 1.89 6.66
C GLY A 103 6.54 1.82 6.78
N GLY A 104 7.12 0.63 6.86
CA GLY A 104 8.55 0.53 7.08
C GLY A 104 9.16 -0.84 6.91
N LEU A 105 10.33 -1.00 7.50
CA LEU A 105 11.11 -2.22 7.40
C LEU A 105 10.46 -3.34 8.22
N TRP A 106 10.64 -4.56 7.78
CA TRP A 106 10.04 -5.75 8.38
C TRP A 106 11.09 -6.68 9.00
N ARG A 107 10.64 -7.43 10.00
CA ARG A 107 11.41 -8.48 10.66
C ARG A 107 11.50 -9.71 9.77
N SER A 108 12.69 -10.31 9.68
CA SER A 108 12.84 -11.62 9.03
C SER A 108 12.13 -12.71 9.83
N LYS A 109 11.42 -13.61 9.14
CA LYS A 109 10.88 -14.85 9.74
C LYS A 109 11.97 -15.84 10.16
N LYS A 110 13.23 -15.65 9.73
CA LYS A 110 14.37 -16.50 10.09
C LYS A 110 14.88 -16.15 11.49
N LYS A 111 15.00 -17.14 12.35
CA LYS A 111 15.58 -16.94 13.69
C LYS A 111 17.04 -16.52 13.58
N ALA A 112 17.43 -15.48 14.33
CA ALA A 112 18.82 -15.03 14.40
C ALA A 112 19.74 -16.17 14.89
N LYS A 113 20.80 -16.45 14.14
CA LYS A 113 21.88 -17.32 14.61
C LYS A 113 22.78 -16.49 15.54
N GLY A 114 22.72 -16.69 16.83
CA GLY A 114 23.58 -16.01 17.79
C GLY A 114 22.87 -15.54 19.05
N LYS A 115 22.97 -14.27 19.37
CA LYS A 115 22.42 -13.69 20.62
C LYS A 115 20.90 -13.89 20.70
N LYS A 116 20.45 -14.45 21.82
CA LYS A 116 19.04 -14.60 22.15
C LYS A 116 18.39 -13.18 22.14
N GLY A 117 17.38 -12.98 21.30
CA GLY A 117 16.66 -11.70 21.19
C GLY A 117 17.12 -10.76 20.08
N ALA A 118 18.16 -11.06 19.28
CA ALA A 118 18.52 -10.24 18.15
C ALA A 118 17.50 -10.39 17.01
N VAL A 119 16.77 -9.32 16.71
CA VAL A 119 15.88 -9.25 15.56
C VAL A 119 16.71 -9.11 14.28
N GLN A 120 16.31 -9.85 13.24
CA GLN A 120 16.93 -9.71 11.92
C GLN A 120 16.02 -8.91 11.00
N VAL A 121 16.63 -8.01 10.24
CA VAL A 121 15.91 -7.32 9.17
C VAL A 121 15.51 -8.30 8.07
N GLY A 122 14.37 -8.07 7.47
CA GLY A 122 13.84 -8.89 6.40
C GLY A 122 14.62 -8.78 5.08
N THR A 123 14.31 -9.66 4.16
CA THR A 123 14.89 -9.66 2.81
C THR A 123 13.81 -9.50 1.76
N LEU A 124 14.16 -8.91 0.60
CA LEU A 124 13.24 -8.79 -0.54
C LEU A 124 12.70 -10.18 -0.99
N ALA A 125 13.53 -11.22 -0.88
CA ALA A 125 13.10 -12.59 -1.19
C ALA A 125 12.05 -13.15 -0.18
N GLU A 126 12.03 -12.67 1.06
CA GLU A 126 10.96 -12.97 2.02
C GLU A 126 9.70 -12.18 1.71
N LEU A 127 9.84 -10.89 1.38
CA LEU A 127 8.72 -10.03 0.99
C LEU A 127 8.00 -10.57 -0.26
N ALA A 128 8.76 -10.98 -1.28
CA ALA A 128 8.20 -11.55 -2.52
C ALA A 128 7.35 -12.83 -2.32
N LYS A 129 7.49 -13.48 -1.15
CA LYS A 129 6.73 -14.68 -0.77
C LYS A 129 5.77 -14.43 0.37
N ALA A 130 5.69 -13.20 0.84
CA ALA A 130 4.83 -12.86 1.95
C ALA A 130 3.37 -12.91 1.52
N TRP A 131 2.53 -13.47 2.40
CA TRP A 131 1.11 -13.29 2.26
C TRP A 131 0.76 -11.83 2.55
N LYS A 132 -0.11 -11.23 1.74
CA LYS A 132 -0.48 -9.81 1.81
C LYS A 132 -1.36 -9.47 3.02
N GLY A 133 -1.86 -10.48 3.75
CA GLY A 133 -2.52 -10.33 5.04
C GLY A 133 -4.05 -10.34 5.00
N GLY A 134 -4.70 -10.51 3.84
CA GLY A 134 -6.16 -10.47 3.73
C GLY A 134 -6.73 -9.08 4.05
N ASP A 135 -7.90 -9.03 4.68
CA ASP A 135 -8.59 -7.76 4.93
C ASP A 135 -7.95 -6.94 6.06
N ASP A 136 -7.53 -7.60 7.16
CA ASP A 136 -6.88 -6.99 8.33
C ASP A 136 -5.58 -7.72 8.71
N PRO A 137 -4.41 -7.31 8.22
CA PRO A 137 -3.13 -7.88 8.65
C PRO A 137 -2.81 -7.51 10.10
N ASP A 138 -2.87 -8.47 11.01
CA ASP A 138 -2.62 -8.31 12.45
C ASP A 138 -1.13 -8.24 12.84
N GLY A 139 -0.22 -8.46 11.88
CA GLY A 139 1.22 -8.42 12.13
C GLY A 139 1.79 -9.63 12.87
N GLU A 140 1.03 -10.71 13.00
CA GLU A 140 1.45 -11.94 13.65
C GLU A 140 1.50 -13.13 12.67
N GLY A 141 2.19 -14.18 13.03
CA GLY A 141 2.24 -15.42 12.26
C GLY A 141 2.57 -15.23 10.79
N ASP A 142 1.61 -15.52 9.92
CA ASP A 142 1.80 -15.40 8.47
C ASP A 142 1.63 -13.96 7.97
N THR A 143 0.90 -13.11 8.68
CA THR A 143 0.71 -11.69 8.37
C THR A 143 1.83 -10.79 8.89
N GLN A 144 2.82 -11.32 9.65
CA GLN A 144 3.88 -10.52 10.27
C GLN A 144 4.59 -9.58 9.28
N ILE A 145 4.93 -10.06 8.09
CA ILE A 145 5.63 -9.22 7.11
C ILE A 145 4.70 -8.13 6.59
N ALA A 146 3.45 -8.45 6.31
CA ALA A 146 2.45 -7.46 5.87
C ALA A 146 2.23 -6.40 6.96
N GLY A 147 1.99 -6.80 8.20
CA GLY A 147 1.83 -5.90 9.33
C GLY A 147 3.04 -5.00 9.54
N ASP A 148 4.26 -5.56 9.52
CA ASP A 148 5.48 -4.75 9.65
C ASP A 148 5.61 -3.74 8.49
N VAL A 149 5.39 -4.17 7.23
CA VAL A 149 5.51 -3.28 6.05
C VAL A 149 4.49 -2.16 6.06
N LEU A 150 3.30 -2.40 6.59
CA LEU A 150 2.21 -1.43 6.61
C LEU A 150 2.28 -0.46 7.81
N TRP A 151 2.84 -0.88 8.96
CA TRP A 151 2.71 -0.18 10.23
C TRP A 151 4.04 0.24 10.90
N SER A 152 5.20 -0.21 10.40
CA SER A 152 6.48 0.12 11.03
C SER A 152 6.90 1.56 10.78
N ASP A 153 7.56 2.18 11.78
CA ASP A 153 8.03 3.55 11.73
C ASP A 153 9.55 3.65 12.00
N PRO A 154 10.26 4.58 11.32
CA PRO A 154 11.66 4.88 11.63
C PRO A 154 11.79 5.64 12.93
N GLY A 155 12.94 5.53 13.62
CA GLY A 155 13.29 6.34 14.78
C GLY A 155 14.78 6.62 14.82
N VAL A 156 15.17 7.86 15.18
CA VAL A 156 16.59 8.26 15.22
C VAL A 156 17.32 7.73 16.45
N ASP A 157 16.61 7.56 17.57
CA ASP A 157 17.17 7.09 18.85
C ASP A 157 16.85 5.62 19.14
N VAL A 158 16.41 4.87 18.12
CA VAL A 158 16.11 3.44 18.22
C VAL A 158 17.34 2.62 17.83
N GLU A 159 17.68 1.60 18.60
CA GLU A 159 18.71 0.61 18.26
C GLU A 159 18.02 -0.68 17.78
N GLY A 160 18.33 -1.12 16.57
CA GLY A 160 17.75 -2.30 15.95
C GLY A 160 16.30 -2.11 15.53
N MET A 161 15.48 -3.13 15.79
CA MET A 161 14.03 -3.12 15.60
C MET A 161 13.37 -3.52 16.90
N ILE A 162 12.47 -2.70 17.41
CA ILE A 162 11.67 -2.95 18.61
C ILE A 162 10.19 -2.92 18.26
N PHE A 163 9.34 -3.47 19.11
CA PHE A 163 7.89 -3.37 18.91
C PHE A 163 7.44 -1.91 18.91
N ASN A 164 6.47 -1.57 18.07
CA ASN A 164 5.92 -0.21 18.00
C ASN A 164 4.74 -0.09 18.98
N ASP A 165 5.05 0.25 20.23
CA ASP A 165 4.03 0.37 21.29
C ASP A 165 2.99 1.46 20.98
N ASN A 166 3.35 2.49 20.21
CA ASN A 166 2.42 3.56 19.84
C ASN A 166 1.34 3.09 18.85
N ARG A 167 1.72 2.15 17.97
CA ARG A 167 0.80 1.60 16.97
C ARG A 167 0.10 0.32 17.44
N GLY A 168 0.65 -0.36 18.46
CA GLY A 168 0.20 -1.70 18.84
C GLY A 168 0.56 -2.80 17.84
N ILE A 169 1.14 -2.45 16.69
CA ILE A 169 1.51 -3.34 15.59
C ILE A 169 2.79 -2.82 14.89
N GLY A 170 3.50 -3.70 14.20
CA GLY A 170 4.73 -3.32 13.47
C GLY A 170 5.92 -3.08 14.38
N THR A 171 6.92 -2.37 13.88
CA THR A 171 8.16 -2.08 14.61
C THR A 171 8.59 -0.62 14.48
N MET A 172 9.25 -0.14 15.53
CA MET A 172 10.15 1.00 15.45
C MET A 172 11.54 0.51 15.05
N PHE A 173 12.19 1.15 14.07
CA PHE A 173 13.50 0.72 13.59
C PHE A 173 14.49 1.88 13.47
N GLY A 174 15.73 1.62 13.92
CA GLY A 174 16.79 2.62 13.96
C GLY A 174 17.65 2.69 12.69
N PRO A 175 18.58 3.69 12.63
CA PRO A 175 19.52 3.85 11.52
C PRO A 175 20.40 2.61 11.27
N ASP A 176 20.73 1.86 12.33
CA ASP A 176 21.52 0.63 12.26
C ASP A 176 20.75 -0.51 11.57
N ALA A 177 19.45 -0.62 11.84
CA ALA A 177 18.57 -1.56 11.15
C ALA A 177 18.41 -1.18 9.68
N THR A 178 18.21 0.11 9.39
CA THR A 178 18.14 0.64 8.01
C THR A 178 19.42 0.35 7.24
N LYS A 179 20.58 0.63 7.83
CA LYS A 179 21.89 0.29 7.24
C LYS A 179 22.00 -1.18 6.90
N LYS A 180 21.66 -2.04 7.86
CA LYS A 180 21.73 -3.48 7.67
C LYS A 180 20.77 -3.97 6.60
N PHE A 181 19.56 -3.43 6.55
CA PHE A 181 18.56 -3.75 5.54
C PHE A 181 19.05 -3.39 4.13
N MET A 182 19.52 -2.15 3.95
CA MET A 182 20.04 -1.68 2.68
C MET A 182 21.20 -2.53 2.16
N GLN A 183 22.19 -2.79 3.03
CA GLN A 183 23.33 -3.64 2.68
C GLN A 183 22.97 -5.09 2.38
N THR A 184 21.95 -5.64 3.06
CA THR A 184 21.49 -7.01 2.85
C THR A 184 20.77 -7.19 1.52
N ASN A 185 20.02 -6.16 1.10
CA ASN A 185 19.13 -6.21 -0.05
C ASN A 185 19.63 -5.44 -1.28
N GLY A 186 20.79 -4.76 -1.20
CA GLY A 186 21.32 -3.95 -2.29
C GLY A 186 20.52 -2.68 -2.56
N ILE A 187 19.77 -2.17 -1.57
CA ILE A 187 18.94 -0.98 -1.68
C ILE A 187 19.75 0.25 -1.23
N GLU A 188 19.66 1.33 -1.98
CA GLU A 188 20.31 2.62 -1.71
C GLU A 188 19.30 3.71 -1.31
N LEU A 189 18.03 3.57 -1.70
CA LEU A 189 16.96 4.49 -1.30
C LEU A 189 15.72 3.70 -0.84
N VAL A 190 15.17 4.09 0.31
CA VAL A 190 13.84 3.65 0.76
C VAL A 190 12.94 4.88 0.81
N LEU A 191 11.83 4.83 0.06
CA LEU A 191 10.75 5.81 0.13
C LEU A 191 9.57 5.18 0.86
N ARG A 192 9.14 5.83 1.93
CA ARG A 192 7.97 5.40 2.70
C ARG A 192 6.97 6.54 2.88
N SER A 193 5.80 6.26 3.44
CA SER A 193 4.71 7.21 3.70
C SER A 193 4.24 7.10 5.17
N HIS A 194 2.97 6.92 5.45
CA HIS A 194 2.37 6.54 6.74
C HIS A 194 2.41 7.60 7.86
N GLU A 195 3.42 8.47 7.95
CA GLU A 195 3.48 9.54 8.96
C GLU A 195 3.22 10.90 8.34
N GLY A 196 2.18 11.58 8.85
CA GLY A 196 1.86 12.96 8.53
C GLY A 196 2.46 13.94 9.55
N PRO A 197 2.12 15.23 9.44
CA PRO A 197 2.60 16.25 10.38
C PRO A 197 2.09 16.05 11.82
N ASP A 198 0.92 15.46 12.00
CA ASP A 198 0.33 15.08 13.29
C ASP A 198 1.14 13.98 13.98
N ALA A 199 1.40 12.88 13.28
CA ALA A 199 2.19 11.76 13.79
C ALA A 199 3.66 12.15 14.12
N ARG A 200 4.15 13.25 13.56
CA ARG A 200 5.51 13.74 13.78
C ARG A 200 5.64 14.81 14.87
N GLU A 201 4.54 15.40 15.35
CA GLU A 201 4.59 16.52 16.33
C GLU A 201 5.34 16.13 17.61
N ASP A 202 5.11 14.93 18.13
CA ASP A 202 5.71 14.44 19.38
C ASP A 202 6.94 13.54 19.18
N ARG A 203 7.41 13.37 17.94
CA ARG A 203 8.55 12.51 17.61
C ARG A 203 9.88 13.22 17.82
N VAL A 204 10.43 13.09 19.02
CA VAL A 204 11.70 13.73 19.40
C VAL A 204 12.86 13.32 18.47
N GLY A 205 13.57 14.31 17.94
CA GLY A 205 14.72 14.11 17.06
C GLY A 205 14.38 13.81 15.59
N MET A 206 13.10 13.55 15.26
CA MET A 206 12.66 13.41 13.88
C MET A 206 12.38 14.78 13.24
N ASN A 207 12.58 14.90 11.94
CA ASN A 207 12.19 16.10 11.20
C ASN A 207 10.66 16.20 11.13
N ASP A 208 10.14 17.42 11.11
CA ASP A 208 8.71 17.66 10.87
C ASP A 208 8.30 17.28 9.43
N MET A 209 6.99 17.17 9.20
CA MET A 209 6.42 16.84 7.90
C MET A 209 5.69 18.03 7.25
N THR A 210 5.95 19.26 7.70
CA THR A 210 5.25 20.46 7.19
C THR A 210 5.51 20.76 5.72
N SER A 211 6.62 20.24 5.17
CA SER A 211 6.95 20.32 3.74
C SER A 211 6.37 19.15 2.91
N GLY A 212 5.80 18.13 3.55
CA GLY A 212 5.38 16.87 2.94
C GLY A 212 6.52 15.88 2.68
N PHE A 213 7.73 16.17 3.17
CA PHE A 213 8.91 15.31 2.99
C PHE A 213 9.84 15.39 4.19
N SER A 214 10.41 14.25 4.57
CA SER A 214 11.45 14.13 5.59
C SER A 214 12.54 13.16 5.15
N LEU A 215 13.79 13.55 5.33
CA LEU A 215 14.93 12.63 5.32
C LEU A 215 15.10 12.10 6.74
N ASP A 216 14.73 10.86 6.99
CA ASP A 216 14.70 10.26 8.32
C ASP A 216 16.02 9.61 8.69
N HIS A 217 16.60 8.81 7.79
CA HIS A 217 17.91 8.23 7.98
C HIS A 217 18.82 8.55 6.78
N ASP A 218 19.96 9.17 7.03
CA ASP A 218 21.04 9.38 6.07
C ASP A 218 22.24 8.52 6.48
N ILE A 219 22.48 7.44 5.76
CA ILE A 219 23.51 6.45 6.12
C ILE A 219 24.71 6.65 5.20
N ASP A 220 25.73 7.32 5.72
CA ASP A 220 26.93 7.66 4.96
C ASP A 220 27.51 6.47 4.19
N GLY A 221 27.68 6.63 2.89
CA GLY A 221 28.19 5.62 1.97
C GLY A 221 27.30 4.39 1.75
N VAL A 222 26.03 4.43 2.22
CA VAL A 222 25.09 3.31 2.06
C VAL A 222 23.79 3.74 1.37
N GLY A 223 23.10 4.75 1.90
CA GLY A 223 21.83 5.19 1.31
C GLY A 223 20.95 6.00 2.25
N LYS A 224 19.72 6.30 1.79
CA LYS A 224 18.78 7.19 2.46
C LYS A 224 17.43 6.50 2.69
N LEU A 225 16.79 6.80 3.82
CA LEU A 225 15.38 6.47 4.07
C LEU A 225 14.62 7.79 4.25
N CYS A 226 13.56 7.95 3.49
CA CYS A 226 12.78 9.18 3.44
C CYS A 226 11.29 8.89 3.60
N THR A 227 10.58 9.78 4.29
CA THR A 227 9.11 9.79 4.35
C THR A 227 8.55 10.84 3.40
N VAL A 228 7.55 10.43 2.61
CA VAL A 228 6.81 11.27 1.64
C VAL A 228 5.34 11.27 2.03
N PHE A 229 4.75 12.46 2.19
CA PHE A 229 3.36 12.63 2.57
C PHE A 229 2.63 13.52 1.57
N SER A 230 1.59 12.98 0.92
CA SER A 230 0.96 13.61 -0.25
C SER A 230 -0.43 14.23 0.03
N ALA A 231 -0.81 14.40 1.33
CA ALA A 231 -2.06 15.04 1.72
C ALA A 231 -1.78 16.45 2.29
N PRO A 232 -2.05 17.55 1.52
CA PRO A 232 -1.78 18.90 1.99
C PRO A 232 -2.86 19.36 2.98
N ASP A 233 -2.47 20.21 3.95
CA ASP A 233 -3.35 20.74 4.99
C ASP A 233 -4.08 19.61 5.76
N TYR A 234 -3.32 18.58 6.12
CA TYR A 234 -3.77 17.40 6.86
C TYR A 234 -3.63 17.63 8.38
N PRO A 235 -4.52 17.07 9.21
CA PRO A 235 -5.77 16.42 8.79
C PRO A 235 -6.80 17.42 8.25
N GLN A 236 -7.70 16.92 7.37
CA GLN A 236 -8.72 17.79 6.77
C GLN A 236 -9.68 18.33 7.83
N PHE A 237 -10.06 17.51 8.78
CA PHE A 237 -10.94 17.84 9.89
C PHE A 237 -10.13 17.86 11.19
N VAL A 238 -10.39 18.84 12.03
CA VAL A 238 -9.81 19.00 13.37
C VAL A 238 -10.93 19.41 14.32
N GLU A 239 -10.79 19.07 15.60
CA GLU A 239 -11.70 19.52 16.63
C GLU A 239 -11.72 21.04 16.78
N GLU A 240 -12.81 21.58 17.34
CA GLU A 240 -12.93 23.01 17.60
C GLU A 240 -11.91 23.43 18.66
N GLY A 241 -10.99 24.30 18.27
CA GLY A 241 -9.91 24.80 19.12
C GLY A 241 -8.56 24.10 18.93
N GLU A 242 -8.52 23.01 18.20
CA GLU A 242 -7.25 22.37 17.86
C GLU A 242 -6.46 23.11 16.76
N ARG A 243 -5.16 22.89 16.77
CA ARG A 243 -4.25 23.51 15.82
C ARG A 243 -4.30 22.81 14.48
N ARG A 244 -4.42 23.59 13.41
CA ARG A 244 -4.18 23.12 12.04
C ARG A 244 -2.69 23.26 11.70
N PHE A 245 -2.12 22.21 11.14
CA PHE A 245 -0.71 22.23 10.72
C PHE A 245 -0.47 23.08 9.48
N ASN A 246 -1.46 23.22 8.58
CA ASN A 246 -1.34 23.91 7.29
C ASN A 246 -0.13 23.43 6.47
N GLY A 247 0.20 22.15 6.60
CA GLY A 247 1.35 21.53 5.95
C GLY A 247 1.14 21.43 4.42
N LYS A 248 2.27 21.35 3.72
CA LYS A 248 2.30 21.01 2.31
C LYS A 248 2.28 19.51 2.13
N ALA A 249 1.85 19.08 0.97
CA ALA A 249 2.11 17.73 0.47
C ALA A 249 3.35 17.72 -0.39
N ALA A 250 3.90 16.52 -0.63
CA ALA A 250 4.99 16.34 -1.57
C ALA A 250 4.79 15.10 -2.45
N PHE A 251 5.45 15.11 -3.58
CA PHE A 251 5.80 13.91 -4.35
C PHE A 251 7.28 13.93 -4.69
N VAL A 252 7.82 12.77 -5.00
CA VAL A 252 9.23 12.57 -5.35
C VAL A 252 9.32 12.16 -6.81
N THR A 253 10.25 12.77 -7.55
CA THR A 253 10.64 12.34 -8.88
C THR A 253 12.00 11.65 -8.81
N LEU A 254 12.09 10.46 -9.39
CA LEU A 254 13.31 9.70 -9.56
C LEU A 254 13.67 9.68 -11.05
N THR A 255 14.97 9.79 -11.38
CA THR A 255 15.44 9.87 -12.75
C THR A 255 16.64 8.96 -13.01
N SER A 256 16.83 8.54 -14.23
CA SER A 256 17.90 7.62 -14.64
C SER A 256 19.31 8.21 -14.51
N ASP A 257 19.45 9.53 -14.58
CA ASP A 257 20.73 10.22 -14.40
C ASP A 257 21.29 10.10 -12.96
N THR A 258 20.44 9.78 -11.99
CA THR A 258 20.80 9.50 -10.61
C THR A 258 20.64 8.01 -10.26
N ASP A 259 20.49 7.13 -11.25
CA ASP A 259 20.22 5.71 -11.06
C ASP A 259 19.01 5.45 -10.16
N TYR A 260 18.04 6.38 -10.20
CA TYR A 260 16.80 6.38 -9.40
C TYR A 260 17.01 6.36 -7.88
N CYS A 261 18.17 6.77 -7.37
CA CYS A 261 18.51 6.74 -5.92
C CYS A 261 18.51 8.11 -5.25
N GLU A 262 18.37 9.20 -6.01
CA GLU A 262 18.33 10.56 -5.44
C GLU A 262 16.93 11.15 -5.62
N PRO A 263 16.21 11.41 -4.50
CA PRO A 263 14.84 11.92 -4.55
C PRO A 263 14.81 13.42 -4.88
N ALA A 264 14.22 13.80 -6.02
CA ALA A 264 13.89 15.20 -6.31
C ALA A 264 12.49 15.51 -5.78
N VAL A 265 12.41 16.32 -4.72
CA VAL A 265 11.18 16.60 -3.99
C VAL A 265 10.45 17.79 -4.58
N THR A 266 9.15 17.65 -4.82
CA THR A 266 8.24 18.74 -5.19
C THR A 266 7.12 18.85 -4.17
N SER A 267 7.10 19.96 -3.41
CA SER A 267 6.03 20.25 -2.46
C SER A 267 4.94 21.11 -3.07
N PHE A 268 3.68 20.88 -2.65
CA PHE A 268 2.53 21.67 -3.12
C PHE A 268 1.54 21.93 -1.98
N GLU A 269 0.70 22.96 -2.16
CA GLU A 269 -0.30 23.38 -1.18
C GLU A 269 -1.68 22.84 -1.54
N ALA A 270 -2.56 22.78 -0.54
CA ALA A 270 -3.97 22.49 -0.76
C ALA A 270 -4.62 23.52 -1.69
N VAL A 271 -5.55 23.05 -2.51
CA VAL A 271 -6.38 23.91 -3.39
C VAL A 271 -7.16 24.91 -2.54
N LYS A 272 -7.18 26.17 -2.96
CA LYS A 272 -7.93 27.24 -2.30
C LYS A 272 -8.92 27.90 -3.26
N PRO A 273 -10.18 28.16 -2.86
CA PRO A 273 -10.77 27.77 -1.56
C PRO A 273 -10.92 26.24 -1.46
N ARG A 274 -10.66 25.70 -0.28
CA ARG A 274 -10.89 24.26 -0.03
C ARG A 274 -12.38 23.98 -0.09
N PRO A 275 -12.85 22.93 -0.81
CA PRO A 275 -14.25 22.56 -0.80
C PRO A 275 -14.73 22.26 0.63
N ARG A 276 -15.95 22.70 0.96
CA ARG A 276 -16.57 22.42 2.25
C ARG A 276 -17.26 21.08 2.20
N CYS A 277 -17.06 20.30 3.25
CA CYS A 277 -17.69 19.00 3.48
C CYS A 277 -17.69 18.72 4.99
N ASP A 278 -18.50 17.78 5.42
CA ASP A 278 -18.53 17.27 6.78
C ASP A 278 -17.66 16.01 6.87
N PRO A 279 -17.09 15.69 8.06
CA PRO A 279 -16.36 14.45 8.27
C PRO A 279 -17.32 13.24 8.20
N TYR A 280 -16.80 12.12 7.77
CA TYR A 280 -17.52 10.83 7.75
C TYR A 280 -17.14 9.93 8.93
N TYR A 281 -16.33 10.43 9.85
CA TYR A 281 -15.86 9.74 11.05
C TYR A 281 -15.97 10.67 12.27
N ASP A 282 -15.85 10.10 13.45
CA ASP A 282 -15.78 10.89 14.68
C ASP A 282 -14.37 11.49 14.84
N VAL A 283 -14.25 12.78 14.65
CA VAL A 283 -12.98 13.51 14.68
C VAL A 283 -12.30 13.41 16.06
N THR A 284 -13.07 13.18 17.12
CA THR A 284 -12.55 13.07 18.50
C THR A 284 -11.86 11.73 18.75
N VAL A 285 -12.14 10.72 17.93
CA VAL A 285 -11.59 9.36 18.06
C VAL A 285 -10.39 9.16 17.12
N GLY A 286 -10.25 9.95 16.08
CA GLY A 286 -9.36 9.68 14.95
C GLY A 286 -8.16 10.61 14.83
N GLY A 287 -7.67 11.25 15.92
CA GLY A 287 -6.64 12.30 15.86
C GLY A 287 -5.30 11.85 15.27
N SER A 288 -4.80 10.70 15.61
CA SER A 288 -3.56 10.12 15.09
C SER A 288 -3.72 8.61 14.86
N ASP A 289 -2.90 8.04 13.95
CA ASP A 289 -2.81 6.57 13.76
C ASP A 289 -2.05 5.89 14.91
N GLU A 290 -2.25 6.35 16.15
CA GLU A 290 -1.48 5.86 17.28
C GLU A 290 -1.80 4.42 17.64
N GLU A 291 -2.94 3.87 17.16
CA GLU A 291 -3.36 2.51 17.51
C GLU A 291 -3.85 1.72 16.29
N GLY A 292 -3.19 0.60 16.03
CA GLY A 292 -3.60 -0.38 15.03
C GLY A 292 -4.83 -1.19 15.45
N PRO A 293 -5.23 -2.21 14.65
CA PRO A 293 -6.44 -3.01 14.87
C PRO A 293 -6.56 -3.65 16.26
N ASP A 294 -5.43 -3.94 16.90
CA ASP A 294 -5.37 -4.59 18.24
C ASP A 294 -5.09 -3.60 19.38
N GLY A 295 -5.04 -2.29 19.12
CA GLY A 295 -4.73 -1.25 20.09
C GLY A 295 -5.90 -0.87 21.02
N GLU A 296 -5.64 0.08 21.93
CA GLU A 296 -6.61 0.55 22.93
C GLU A 296 -7.86 1.18 22.28
N LEU A 297 -7.71 1.75 21.09
CA LEU A 297 -8.79 2.32 20.30
C LEU A 297 -9.79 1.24 19.85
N ALA A 298 -9.31 0.11 19.31
CA ALA A 298 -10.16 -1.02 18.95
C ALA A 298 -10.91 -1.54 20.18
N ALA A 299 -10.23 -1.72 21.32
CA ALA A 299 -10.81 -2.14 22.57
C ALA A 299 -11.79 -1.11 23.17
N THR A 300 -11.63 0.17 22.86
CA THR A 300 -12.54 1.24 23.31
C THR A 300 -13.81 1.28 22.45
N ILE A 301 -13.68 1.08 21.14
CA ILE A 301 -14.82 0.96 20.22
C ILE A 301 -15.67 -0.25 20.58
N GLU A 302 -15.07 -1.42 20.84
CA GLU A 302 -15.79 -2.60 21.31
C GLU A 302 -16.47 -2.39 22.67
N ARG A 303 -15.83 -1.67 23.61
CA ARG A 303 -16.38 -1.41 24.95
C ARG A 303 -17.49 -0.36 24.98
N ASN A 304 -17.41 0.67 24.15
CA ASN A 304 -18.37 1.76 24.13
C ASN A 304 -19.57 1.45 23.23
N GLY A 305 -19.54 0.31 22.51
CA GLY A 305 -20.65 -0.18 21.71
C GLY A 305 -21.33 0.95 20.94
N THR A 306 -20.76 1.40 19.85
CA THR A 306 -21.63 1.96 18.82
C THR A 306 -22.68 0.90 18.57
N PRO A 307 -23.99 1.18 18.70
CA PRO A 307 -24.99 0.20 18.34
C PRO A 307 -24.73 -0.12 16.87
N MET A 308 -24.13 -1.24 16.60
CA MET A 308 -24.31 -1.89 15.34
C MET A 308 -25.81 -2.02 15.24
N ASP A 309 -26.45 -1.16 14.45
CA ASP A 309 -27.84 -1.34 14.13
C ASP A 309 -27.95 -2.79 13.66
N GLY A 310 -28.60 -3.58 14.48
CA GLY A 310 -28.78 -4.98 14.20
C GLY A 310 -29.69 -5.08 12.99
N ASP A 311 -29.10 -5.14 11.83
CA ASP A 311 -29.77 -5.56 10.62
C ASP A 311 -29.94 -7.08 10.72
N GLU A 312 -31.06 -7.48 11.33
CA GLU A 312 -31.70 -8.74 11.02
C GLU A 312 -32.16 -8.68 9.57
N ASP A 313 -31.26 -8.86 8.64
CA ASP A 313 -31.59 -9.21 7.27
C ASP A 313 -30.76 -10.46 6.90
N ALA A 314 -31.24 -11.58 7.40
CA ALA A 314 -30.91 -12.90 6.94
C ALA A 314 -31.63 -13.09 5.58
N GLY A 315 -31.06 -12.57 4.52
CA GLY A 315 -31.41 -12.86 3.13
C GLY A 315 -30.20 -13.54 2.51
N ASP A 316 -30.25 -14.87 2.42
CA ASP A 316 -29.40 -15.67 1.54
C ASP A 316 -29.64 -15.20 0.09
N ASP A 317 -28.83 -14.28 -0.39
CA ASP A 317 -28.66 -14.04 -1.82
C ASP A 317 -27.26 -14.58 -2.18
N GLU A 318 -27.20 -15.88 -2.44
CA GLU A 318 -26.16 -16.53 -3.24
C GLU A 318 -26.29 -16.01 -4.69
N ASP A 319 -25.77 -14.83 -4.96
CA ASP A 319 -25.48 -14.39 -6.32
C ASP A 319 -23.96 -14.43 -6.51
N ASP A 320 -23.51 -15.60 -6.93
CA ASP A 320 -22.19 -15.91 -7.46
C ASP A 320 -22.02 -15.29 -8.85
N ASP A 321 -21.70 -13.99 -8.91
CA ASP A 321 -21.29 -13.29 -10.15
C ASP A 321 -19.86 -12.72 -10.02
N GLY A 322 -18.97 -13.38 -9.26
CA GLY A 322 -17.62 -12.90 -8.94
C GLY A 322 -16.51 -13.21 -9.93
N GLU A 323 -16.75 -14.00 -10.99
CA GLU A 323 -15.65 -14.51 -11.82
C GLU A 323 -15.08 -13.54 -12.88
N ASP A 324 -15.82 -12.53 -13.30
CA ASP A 324 -15.39 -11.71 -14.45
C ASP A 324 -14.57 -10.45 -14.10
N PHE A 325 -14.50 -10.02 -12.81
CA PHE A 325 -13.85 -8.76 -12.46
C PHE A 325 -12.34 -8.89 -12.23
N ALA A 326 -11.88 -10.04 -11.76
CA ALA A 326 -10.45 -10.29 -11.55
C ALA A 326 -9.67 -10.37 -12.87
N ALA A 327 -10.31 -10.81 -13.95
CA ALA A 327 -9.73 -10.87 -15.29
C ALA A 327 -9.52 -9.48 -15.92
N ALA A 328 -10.32 -8.47 -15.54
CA ALA A 328 -10.21 -7.12 -16.07
C ALA A 328 -9.05 -6.31 -15.44
N MET A 329 -8.56 -6.71 -14.27
CA MET A 329 -7.43 -6.03 -13.58
C MET A 329 -6.06 -6.48 -14.08
N GLY A 330 -6.00 -7.28 -15.14
CA GLY A 330 -4.84 -7.61 -15.95
C GLY A 330 -3.60 -7.90 -15.11
N GLY A 331 -3.49 -9.11 -14.57
CA GLY A 331 -2.26 -9.62 -13.97
C GLY A 331 -1.13 -9.64 -15.01
N GLY A 332 -0.48 -8.52 -15.21
CA GLY A 332 0.80 -8.46 -15.89
C GLY A 332 1.87 -9.03 -14.97
N SER A 333 2.04 -10.35 -14.98
CA SER A 333 3.17 -10.99 -14.34
C SER A 333 4.44 -10.57 -15.07
N LEU A 334 5.28 -9.73 -14.47
CA LEU A 334 6.67 -9.64 -14.85
C LEU A 334 7.41 -10.77 -14.15
N THR A 335 7.63 -11.84 -14.87
CA THR A 335 8.46 -12.95 -14.45
C THR A 335 9.92 -12.50 -14.50
N VAL A 336 10.58 -12.40 -13.35
CA VAL A 336 12.05 -12.40 -13.32
C VAL A 336 12.49 -13.83 -13.62
N THR A 337 12.84 -14.11 -14.86
CA THR A 337 13.60 -15.31 -15.21
C THR A 337 15.07 -15.03 -14.94
N GLU A 338 15.68 -15.77 -14.04
CA GLU A 338 17.11 -15.97 -14.08
C GLU A 338 17.41 -16.69 -15.39
N SER A 339 17.87 -15.95 -16.39
CA SER A 339 18.34 -16.53 -17.65
C SER A 339 19.85 -16.62 -17.60
N ASP A 340 20.34 -17.86 -17.73
CA ASP A 340 21.67 -18.11 -18.27
C ASP A 340 21.79 -17.44 -19.64
N GLY A 341 22.57 -16.36 -19.71
CA GLY A 341 23.24 -15.83 -20.86
C GLY A 341 22.45 -15.69 -22.16
N ASP A 342 21.80 -14.55 -22.32
CA ASP A 342 21.82 -13.81 -23.59
C ASP A 342 21.37 -12.35 -23.31
N THR A 343 22.17 -11.40 -23.74
CA THR A 343 21.97 -9.96 -23.57
C THR A 343 20.75 -9.49 -24.36
N VAL A 344 19.69 -9.14 -23.68
CA VAL A 344 18.66 -8.24 -24.19
C VAL A 344 18.75 -6.94 -23.39
N SER A 345 19.13 -5.87 -24.06
CA SER A 345 19.09 -4.52 -23.51
C SER A 345 17.64 -4.14 -23.24
N CYS A 346 17.26 -4.05 -21.97
CA CYS A 346 16.01 -3.44 -21.53
C CYS A 346 16.38 -2.19 -20.76
N ASP A 347 16.16 -1.05 -21.39
CA ASP A 347 16.23 0.25 -20.77
C ASP A 347 14.97 0.43 -19.88
N ASP A 348 15.19 0.83 -18.62
CA ASP A 348 14.24 1.39 -17.67
C ASP A 348 13.07 0.50 -17.18
N GLU A 349 13.29 -0.32 -16.15
CA GLU A 349 12.22 -1.14 -15.58
C GLU A 349 11.92 -0.82 -14.10
N THR A 350 10.62 -0.54 -13.83
CA THR A 350 10.05 -0.63 -12.48
C THR A 350 9.72 -2.08 -12.19
N VAL A 351 10.40 -2.69 -11.22
CA VAL A 351 10.11 -4.05 -10.78
C VAL A 351 9.14 -3.98 -9.60
N VAL A 352 7.91 -4.44 -9.82
CA VAL A 352 6.93 -4.60 -8.74
C VAL A 352 7.17 -5.95 -8.08
N VAL A 353 7.46 -5.94 -6.78
CA VAL A 353 7.53 -7.16 -5.99
C VAL A 353 6.11 -7.54 -5.56
N GLU A 354 5.44 -8.31 -6.39
CA GLU A 354 4.14 -8.89 -6.07
C GLU A 354 4.35 -10.23 -5.35
N GLY A 355 3.71 -10.40 -4.19
CA GLY A 355 3.56 -11.70 -3.59
C GLY A 355 2.50 -12.49 -4.39
N TYR A 356 2.90 -13.40 -5.26
CA TYR A 356 2.00 -14.14 -6.15
C TYR A 356 2.00 -15.62 -5.81
N ASP A 357 0.79 -16.21 -5.74
CA ASP A 357 0.62 -17.66 -5.79
C ASP A 357 0.62 -18.11 -7.26
N ALA A 358 1.65 -18.83 -7.65
CA ALA A 358 1.91 -19.24 -9.03
C ALA A 358 0.96 -20.36 -9.55
N SER A 359 -0.20 -20.59 -8.93
CA SER A 359 -1.09 -21.71 -9.25
C SER A 359 -2.25 -21.37 -10.19
N PHE A 360 -2.44 -20.11 -10.61
CA PHE A 360 -3.53 -19.75 -11.51
C PHE A 360 -3.02 -19.35 -12.90
N VAL A 361 -2.96 -20.30 -13.80
CA VAL A 361 -2.85 -20.07 -15.26
C VAL A 361 -4.22 -20.36 -15.85
N PRO A 362 -4.94 -19.39 -16.43
CA PRO A 362 -6.14 -19.71 -17.19
C PRO A 362 -5.75 -20.41 -18.49
N ASP A 363 -6.29 -21.60 -18.71
CA ASP A 363 -6.19 -22.32 -19.95
C ASP A 363 -6.78 -21.47 -21.10
N SER A 364 -5.97 -21.18 -22.10
CA SER A 364 -6.44 -20.59 -23.35
C SER A 364 -7.18 -21.64 -24.17
N ASP A 365 -8.49 -21.65 -24.06
CA ASP A 365 -9.31 -22.49 -24.89
C ASP A 365 -9.29 -22.01 -26.33
N GLY A 366 -8.85 -22.93 -27.21
CA GLY A 366 -8.79 -22.74 -28.63
C GLY A 366 -10.20 -22.67 -29.24
N GLU A 367 -10.37 -21.68 -30.09
CA GLU A 367 -11.48 -21.64 -31.04
C GLU A 367 -11.38 -22.79 -32.02
N GLY A 368 -12.35 -23.66 -31.98
CA GLY A 368 -12.60 -24.72 -32.99
C GLY A 368 -13.68 -24.27 -33.94
N GLU A 369 -13.31 -23.77 -35.11
CA GLU A 369 -14.24 -23.66 -36.24
C GLU A 369 -14.50 -25.03 -36.82
N GLY A 370 -15.75 -25.44 -36.83
CA GLY A 370 -16.25 -26.61 -37.54
C GLY A 370 -16.80 -26.21 -38.91
N GLU A 371 -16.21 -26.71 -39.96
CA GLU A 371 -16.91 -26.86 -41.24
C GLU A 371 -16.95 -28.35 -41.62
N GLY A 372 -18.15 -28.84 -41.85
CA GLY A 372 -18.39 -30.16 -42.35
C GLY A 372 -18.35 -30.21 -43.87
N GLU A 373 -17.91 -31.34 -44.42
CA GLU A 373 -18.41 -31.85 -45.69
C GLU A 373 -18.21 -33.37 -45.82
N ASP A 374 -19.24 -33.99 -46.33
CA ASP A 374 -19.38 -35.39 -46.65
C ASP A 374 -18.41 -35.91 -47.72
N HIS A 375 -17.94 -37.15 -47.68
CA HIS A 375 -18.17 -38.15 -48.70
C HIS A 375 -17.45 -39.50 -48.52
N HIS A 376 -18.24 -40.54 -48.50
CA HIS A 376 -18.10 -41.90 -49.08
C HIS A 376 -16.74 -42.57 -49.34
N GLY A 377 -16.64 -43.78 -48.85
CA GLY A 377 -16.15 -44.81 -49.79
C GLY A 377 -15.19 -45.88 -49.23
N THR A 378 -15.75 -46.96 -48.73
CA THR A 378 -15.41 -48.38 -49.00
C THR A 378 -13.98 -48.94 -48.89
N LYS A 379 -13.99 -50.07 -48.16
CA LYS A 379 -13.25 -51.36 -48.38
C LYS A 379 -11.95 -51.61 -47.64
N ARG A 380 -12.07 -52.64 -46.80
CA ARG A 380 -11.05 -53.63 -46.41
C ARG A 380 -10.62 -54.48 -47.60
N PRO A 381 -9.68 -55.46 -47.56
CA PRO A 381 -8.83 -55.95 -46.49
C PRO A 381 -7.37 -56.32 -46.95
N ARG A 382 -6.41 -56.42 -46.07
CA ARG A 382 -5.66 -57.65 -45.70
C ARG A 382 -4.62 -57.32 -44.60
#